data_4342f2317eee48d3ab8f1e52b922db27
#
_entry.id   4342f2317eee48d3ab8f1e52b922db27
#
_cell.length_a   1.000
_cell.length_b   1.000
_cell.length_c   1.000
_cell.angle_alpha   90.00
_cell.angle_beta   90.00
_cell.angle_gamma   90.00
#
_symmetry.space_group_name_H-M   'P 1'
#
loop_
_entity.id
_entity.type
_entity.pdbx_description
1 polymer ?
#
loop_
_entity_poly.entity_id
_entity_poly.type
_entity_poly.pdbx_seq_one_letter_code
_entity_poly.pdbx_strand_id
1 'polypeptide(L)' 'MAIDPALLEKARHRPHALRLEEALRLSRQLGFAKVRQVRGHRILHLAAAVALNLQTGPHGFAKAYQVRRLLEVSGA' A
#
# COMPACT_ATOMS: atom_id res chain seq x y z
N MET A 1 -14.20 6.88 -2.63
CA MET A 1 -14.15 6.10 -1.38
C MET A 1 -13.38 6.90 -0.32
N ALA A 2 -13.91 6.97 0.88
CA ALA A 2 -13.26 7.76 1.93
C ALA A 2 -12.02 7.04 2.47
N ILE A 3 -10.96 7.80 2.76
CA ILE A 3 -9.76 7.27 3.37
C ILE A 3 -10.02 7.04 4.87
N ASP A 4 -9.62 5.87 5.36
CA ASP A 4 -9.67 5.57 6.79
C ASP A 4 -8.57 6.36 7.50
N PRO A 5 -8.89 7.38 8.31
CA PRO A 5 -7.86 8.20 8.94
C PRO A 5 -6.99 7.45 9.92
N ALA A 6 -7.52 6.44 10.61
CA ALA A 6 -6.73 5.64 11.55
C ALA A 6 -5.69 4.81 10.81
N LEU A 7 -6.08 4.24 9.65
CA LEU A 7 -5.16 3.44 8.84
C LEU A 7 -4.07 4.33 8.22
N LEU A 8 -4.44 5.51 7.75
CA LEU A 8 -3.49 6.46 7.20
C LEU A 8 -2.46 6.91 8.24
N GLU A 9 -2.92 7.22 9.45
CA GLU A 9 -2.04 7.59 10.56
C GLU A 9 -1.08 6.46 10.93
N LYS A 10 -1.58 5.23 10.98
CA LYS A 10 -0.76 4.06 11.25
C LYS A 10 0.33 3.91 10.18
N ALA A 11 -0.02 4.11 8.91
CA ALA A 11 0.94 4.03 7.81
C ALA A 11 2.01 5.10 7.91
N ARG A 12 1.64 6.32 8.30
CA ARG A 12 2.59 7.44 8.45
C ARG A 12 3.56 7.23 9.59
N HIS A 13 3.07 6.77 10.73
CA HIS A 13 3.87 6.69 11.97
C HIS A 13 4.50 5.32 12.18
N ARG A 14 3.87 4.25 11.69
CA ARG A 14 4.34 2.88 11.84
C ARG A 14 4.19 2.08 10.55
N PRO A 15 4.92 2.44 9.50
CA PRO A 15 4.79 1.74 8.21
C PRO A 15 5.14 0.26 8.30
N HIS A 16 5.97 -0.14 9.25
CA HIS A 16 6.35 -1.53 9.49
C HIS A 16 5.24 -2.36 10.16
N ALA A 17 4.20 -1.72 10.66
CA ALA A 17 3.13 -2.38 11.42
C ALA A 17 1.88 -2.66 10.58
N LEU A 18 1.88 -2.36 9.29
CA LEU A 18 0.75 -2.66 8.43
C LEU A 18 0.82 -4.09 7.93
N ARG A 19 -0.27 -4.83 8.07
CA ARG A 19 -0.41 -6.10 7.38
C ARG A 19 -0.62 -5.85 5.90
N LEU A 20 -0.32 -6.84 5.06
CA LEU A 20 -0.45 -6.69 3.62
C LEU A 20 -1.87 -6.28 3.22
N GLU A 21 -2.90 -6.89 3.79
CA GLU A 21 -4.28 -6.51 3.48
C GLU A 21 -4.62 -5.09 3.90
N GLU A 22 -4.02 -4.58 4.98
CA GLU A 22 -4.18 -3.18 5.38
C GLU A 22 -3.53 -2.25 4.37
N ALA A 23 -2.33 -2.59 3.91
CA ALA A 23 -1.63 -1.80 2.88
C ALA A 23 -2.40 -1.80 1.56
N LEU A 24 -2.97 -2.95 1.18
CA LEU A 24 -3.80 -3.05 -0.02
C LEU A 24 -5.07 -2.20 0.10
N ARG A 25 -5.73 -2.25 1.26
CA ARG A 25 -6.93 -1.45 1.51
C ARG A 25 -6.61 0.05 1.44
N LEU A 26 -5.52 0.47 2.09
CA LEU A 26 -5.09 1.86 2.05
C LEU A 26 -4.76 2.30 0.63
N SER A 27 -4.06 1.46 -0.13
CA SER A 27 -3.71 1.80 -1.52
C SER A 27 -4.96 2.02 -2.38
N ARG A 28 -6.00 1.21 -2.20
CA ARG A 28 -7.27 1.40 -2.91
C ARG A 28 -7.95 2.69 -2.51
N GLN A 29 -7.93 3.02 -1.22
CA GLN A 29 -8.50 4.28 -0.72
C GLN A 29 -7.75 5.49 -1.28
N LEU A 30 -6.47 5.35 -1.57
CA LEU A 30 -5.64 6.40 -2.17
C LEU A 30 -5.70 6.41 -3.71
N GLY A 31 -6.53 5.57 -4.32
CA GLY A 31 -6.79 5.60 -5.75
C GLY A 31 -6.05 4.56 -6.58
N PHE A 32 -5.27 3.69 -5.96
CA PHE A 32 -4.60 2.62 -6.71
C PHE A 32 -5.57 1.49 -7.05
N ALA A 33 -5.40 0.90 -8.22
CA ALA A 33 -6.12 -0.29 -8.64
C ALA A 33 -5.12 -1.44 -8.79
N LYS A 34 -5.51 -2.64 -8.34
CA LYS A 34 -4.69 -3.82 -8.52
C LYS A 34 -4.71 -4.23 -9.99
N VAL A 35 -3.53 -4.29 -10.60
CA VAL A 35 -3.38 -4.67 -12.01
C VAL A 35 -3.15 -6.16 -12.15
N ARG A 36 -2.24 -6.73 -11.35
CA ARG A 36 -1.95 -8.16 -11.41
C ARG A 36 -1.21 -8.62 -10.17
N GLN A 37 -1.13 -9.95 -10.00
CA GLN A 37 -0.35 -10.59 -8.96
C GLN A 37 0.65 -11.55 -9.60
N VAL A 38 1.93 -11.42 -9.23
CA VAL A 38 3.00 -12.27 -9.73
C VAL A 38 3.87 -12.70 -8.55
N ARG A 39 3.92 -14.02 -8.28
CA ARG A 39 4.80 -14.62 -7.27
C ARG A 39 4.76 -13.91 -5.91
N GLY A 40 3.54 -13.63 -5.41
CA GLY A 40 3.38 -12.96 -4.13
C GLY A 40 3.52 -11.44 -4.16
N HIS A 41 3.89 -10.87 -5.30
CA HIS A 41 3.88 -9.42 -5.52
C HIS A 41 2.53 -8.98 -6.06
N ARG A 42 2.00 -7.91 -5.50
CA ARG A 42 0.78 -7.28 -6.00
C ARG A 42 1.15 -5.95 -6.63
N ILE A 43 0.95 -5.85 -7.92
CA ILE A 43 1.29 -4.65 -8.68
C ILE A 43 0.04 -3.81 -8.85
N LEU A 44 0.09 -2.59 -8.37
CA LEU A 44 -1.03 -1.64 -8.40
C LEU A 44 -0.62 -0.42 -9.21
N HIS A 45 -1.59 0.20 -9.87
CA HIS A 45 -1.35 1.40 -10.65
C HIS A 45 -2.26 2.52 -10.20
N LEU A 46 -1.72 3.73 -10.15
CA LEU A 46 -2.47 4.95 -9.94
C LEU A 46 -2.61 5.65 -11.29
N ALA A 47 -3.84 5.73 -11.81
CA ALA A 47 -4.14 6.39 -13.07
C ALA A 47 -3.22 5.96 -14.23
N ALA A 48 -2.79 4.71 -14.24
CA ALA A 48 -1.89 4.11 -15.22
C ALA A 48 -0.50 4.78 -15.30
N ALA A 49 -0.20 5.73 -14.44
CA ALA A 49 1.05 6.51 -14.49
C ALA A 49 2.10 6.02 -13.50
N VAL A 50 1.69 5.53 -12.34
CA VAL A 50 2.60 5.12 -11.26
C VAL A 50 2.32 3.68 -10.88
N ALA A 51 3.36 2.85 -10.91
CA ALA A 51 3.29 1.46 -10.48
C ALA A 51 3.75 1.35 -9.03
N LEU A 52 2.98 0.63 -8.23
CA LEU A 52 3.32 0.32 -6.85
C LEU A 52 3.38 -1.19 -6.69
N ASN A 53 4.48 -1.68 -6.13
CA ASN A 53 4.67 -3.10 -5.84
C ASN A 53 4.49 -3.33 -4.35
N LEU A 54 3.52 -4.17 -3.97
CA LEU A 54 3.32 -4.57 -2.58
C LEU A 54 3.63 -6.06 -2.43
N GLN A 55 4.46 -6.37 -1.46
CA GLN A 55 4.94 -7.72 -1.20
C GLN A 55 4.84 -8.03 0.29
N THR A 56 4.42 -9.26 0.61
CA THR A 56 4.39 -9.72 1.98
C THR A 56 5.80 -9.88 2.54
N GLY A 57 6.07 -9.21 3.65
CA GLY A 57 7.27 -9.40 4.44
C GLY A 57 7.06 -10.49 5.51
N PRO A 58 7.96 -10.58 6.50
CA PRO A 58 7.83 -11.54 7.59
C PRO A 58 6.50 -11.41 8.33
N HIS A 59 5.94 -12.54 8.73
CA HIS A 59 4.71 -12.61 9.54
C HIS A 59 3.48 -11.97 8.91
N GLY A 60 3.46 -11.83 7.57
CA GLY A 60 2.30 -11.28 6.86
C GLY A 60 2.20 -9.76 6.85
N PHE A 61 3.23 -9.07 7.34
CA PHE A 61 3.28 -7.62 7.28
C PHE A 61 3.77 -7.14 5.92
N ALA A 62 3.26 -6.00 5.47
CA ALA A 62 3.80 -5.33 4.28
C ALA A 62 5.20 -4.79 4.59
N LYS A 63 6.04 -4.72 3.57
CA LYS A 63 7.39 -4.15 3.76
C LYS A 63 7.30 -2.64 3.98
N ALA A 64 7.96 -2.16 5.02
CA ALA A 64 7.87 -0.76 5.44
C ALA A 64 8.23 0.22 4.31
N TYR A 65 9.27 -0.07 3.53
CA TYR A 65 9.68 0.83 2.45
C TYR A 65 8.61 0.93 1.36
N GLN A 66 7.84 -0.13 1.15
CA GLN A 66 6.75 -0.12 0.17
C GLN A 66 5.56 0.71 0.67
N VAL A 67 5.28 0.67 1.98
CA VAL A 67 4.27 1.53 2.59
C VAL A 67 4.66 3.00 2.50
N ARG A 68 5.93 3.32 2.77
CA ARG A 68 6.45 4.68 2.60
C ARG A 68 6.33 5.15 1.15
N ARG A 69 6.64 4.27 0.21
CA ARG A 69 6.51 4.57 -1.21
C ARG A 69 5.07 4.87 -1.58
N LEU A 70 4.13 4.08 -1.05
CA LEU A 70 2.70 4.30 -1.26
C LEU A 70 2.30 5.73 -0.83
N LEU A 71 2.71 6.14 0.36
CA LEU A 71 2.38 7.48 0.85
C LEU A 71 3.05 8.56 0.01
N GLU A 72 4.30 8.37 -0.37
CA GLU A 72 5.06 9.32 -1.17
C GLU A 72 4.43 9.55 -2.54
N VAL A 73 4.12 8.49 -3.27
CA VAL A 73 3.59 8.62 -4.63
C VAL A 73 2.14 9.07 -4.66
N SER A 74 1.38 8.84 -3.59
CA SER A 74 -0.01 9.28 -3.49
C SER A 74 -0.15 10.71 -2.96
N GLY A 75 0.92 11.28 -2.43
CA GLY A 75 0.88 12.60 -1.82
C GLY A 75 0.22 12.63 -0.44
N ALA A 76 0.07 11.47 0.17
CA ALA A 76 -0.64 11.36 1.45
C ALA A 76 0.27 11.59 2.68
#